data_7ab32e30eea666fb581c350f75d29f17
#
_entry.id   7ab32e30eea666fb581c350f75d29f17
#
_cell.length_a   1.000
_cell.length_b   1.000
_cell.length_c   1.000
_cell.angle_alpha   90.00
_cell.angle_beta   90.00
_cell.angle_gamma   90.00
#
_symmetry.space_group_name_H-M   'P 1'
#
loop_
_entity.id
_entity.type
_entity.pdbx_description
1 polymer ?
#
loop_
_entity_poly.entity_id
_entity_poly.type
_entity_poly.pdbx_seq_one_letter_code
_entity_poly.pdbx_strand_id
1 'polypeptide(L)'
;MKHTRKLTAGLLAIAMAASMAGCGGNNASSAAPASSTPASSAAEAAKPLTGGGSKIMYIITPSHSNPFFKTEAESASAKAKELGYEVKVVSHDDDATKQAELFDNAIADKAAAIICDNAGADATVAAVKKARDNNIPTFLIDREINESGVAISQIVANNYQGAKAIAEKFVEAMGEKGEYAELLGKESDTNAGVRSSAFHEIIDQYPDMKMVAQQTANWEQTEAYQKVETILQSNPNIKGIVCGNDTMAVGAAAAIKAAGLKDIAIVGVDGSDEAAEQIKSGNMVGTALQQAALIAEMGAEQADQYLKTGSTGKDEKQLVDCIAITKDNVDKLKNFVYSG
;
A
#
# COMPACT_ATOMS: atom_id res chain seq x y z
N MET A 1 -2.06 31.88 -50.80
CA MET A 1 -1.58 30.84 -51.74
C MET A 1 -1.98 29.50 -51.21
N LYS A 2 -2.85 28.80 -51.96
CA LYS A 2 -3.44 27.51 -51.65
C LYS A 2 -2.48 26.41 -52.03
N HIS A 3 -2.25 25.38 -51.19
CA HIS A 3 -1.90 24.06 -51.67
C HIS A 3 -2.55 22.99 -50.82
N THR A 4 -3.60 22.47 -51.38
CA THR A 4 -4.24 21.16 -51.11
C THR A 4 -3.36 20.03 -51.64
N ARG A 5 -3.15 18.97 -50.89
CA ARG A 5 -2.77 17.65 -51.41
C ARG A 5 -3.59 16.53 -50.76
N LYS A 6 -4.09 15.70 -51.70
CA LYS A 6 -5.17 14.73 -51.63
C LYS A 6 -4.74 13.41 -50.97
N LEU A 7 -5.76 12.72 -50.46
CA LEU A 7 -5.85 11.31 -50.07
C LEU A 7 -5.33 10.36 -51.14
N THR A 8 -4.75 9.20 -50.72
CA THR A 8 -4.91 7.93 -51.42
C THR A 8 -5.09 6.80 -50.41
N ALA A 9 -6.27 6.19 -50.55
CA ALA A 9 -6.62 4.92 -49.90
C ALA A 9 -6.01 3.75 -50.76
N GLY A 10 -5.54 2.73 -50.08
CA GLY A 10 -5.07 1.49 -50.70
C GLY A 10 -5.67 0.29 -49.95
N LEU A 11 -6.77 -0.21 -50.47
CA LEU A 11 -7.32 -1.55 -50.20
C LEU A 11 -6.43 -2.60 -50.89
N LEU A 12 -6.06 -3.64 -50.18
CA LEU A 12 -5.63 -4.93 -50.83
C LEU A 12 -6.35 -6.07 -50.11
N ALA A 13 -7.28 -6.67 -50.83
CA ALA A 13 -7.92 -7.95 -50.56
C ALA A 13 -7.29 -9.03 -51.48
N ILE A 14 -6.91 -10.18 -50.94
CA ILE A 14 -6.64 -11.41 -51.67
C ILE A 14 -7.01 -12.55 -50.72
N ALA A 15 -8.13 -13.20 -50.89
CA ALA A 15 -8.54 -14.33 -51.75
C ALA A 15 -8.09 -15.71 -51.21
N MET A 16 -9.11 -16.50 -50.88
CA MET A 16 -9.09 -17.93 -50.55
C MET A 16 -8.62 -18.79 -51.73
N ALA A 17 -7.99 -19.91 -51.44
CA ALA A 17 -8.02 -21.05 -52.31
C ALA A 17 -8.22 -22.32 -51.49
N ALA A 18 -9.35 -22.97 -51.70
CA ALA A 18 -9.66 -24.32 -51.31
C ALA A 18 -9.16 -25.30 -52.38
N SER A 19 -8.63 -26.42 -51.97
CA SER A 19 -8.54 -27.60 -52.85
C SER A 19 -8.96 -28.84 -52.09
N MET A 20 -10.10 -29.40 -52.54
CA MET A 20 -10.55 -30.77 -52.25
C MET A 20 -9.92 -31.73 -53.26
N ALA A 21 -9.67 -32.91 -52.83
CA ALA A 21 -10.13 -34.18 -53.35
C ALA A 21 -9.04 -35.29 -53.28
N GLY A 22 -9.49 -36.45 -52.86
CA GLY A 22 -8.88 -37.72 -53.20
C GLY A 22 -9.28 -38.84 -52.24
N CYS A 23 -10.32 -39.61 -52.62
CA CYS A 23 -10.79 -40.85 -51.99
C CYS A 23 -9.81 -42.01 -52.11
N GLY A 24 -9.87 -42.95 -51.13
CA GLY A 24 -9.41 -44.32 -51.36
C GLY A 24 -9.21 -45.13 -50.09
N GLY A 25 -10.21 -45.87 -49.66
CA GLY A 25 -10.34 -47.31 -49.39
C GLY A 25 -9.70 -47.96 -48.14
N ASN A 26 -10.60 -48.39 -47.22
CA ASN A 26 -10.60 -49.66 -46.46
C ASN A 26 -9.40 -50.11 -45.60
N ASN A 27 -9.46 -50.23 -44.33
CA ASN A 27 -9.96 -51.36 -43.55
C ASN A 27 -9.81 -51.15 -42.02
N ALA A 28 -10.72 -51.75 -41.31
CA ALA A 28 -10.93 -51.71 -39.89
C ALA A 28 -9.75 -52.19 -39.01
N SER A 29 -9.48 -51.50 -37.94
CA SER A 29 -9.25 -52.15 -36.64
C SER A 29 -9.50 -51.13 -35.50
N SER A 30 -10.40 -51.50 -34.62
CA SER A 30 -10.79 -50.78 -33.44
C SER A 30 -9.64 -50.69 -32.44
N ALA A 31 -9.20 -49.46 -32.13
CA ALA A 31 -8.45 -49.19 -30.93
C ALA A 31 -9.06 -47.89 -30.32
N ALA A 32 -9.64 -47.99 -29.12
CA ALA A 32 -10.15 -46.87 -28.36
C ALA A 32 -9.04 -45.85 -28.10
N PRO A 33 -9.34 -44.53 -28.14
CA PRO A 33 -8.37 -43.53 -27.71
C PRO A 33 -8.19 -43.63 -26.20
N ALA A 34 -6.95 -43.89 -25.80
CA ALA A 34 -6.53 -43.74 -24.41
C ALA A 34 -6.74 -42.29 -23.99
N SER A 35 -7.63 -42.08 -23.04
CA SER A 35 -7.82 -40.85 -22.33
C SER A 35 -6.50 -40.51 -21.60
N SER A 36 -5.70 -39.63 -22.17
CA SER A 36 -4.60 -39.01 -21.46
C SER A 36 -5.19 -38.00 -20.48
N THR A 37 -5.40 -38.43 -19.27
CA THR A 37 -5.58 -37.56 -18.11
C THR A 37 -4.34 -36.66 -18.00
N PRO A 38 -4.46 -35.31 -17.99
CA PRO A 38 -3.31 -34.49 -17.68
C PRO A 38 -2.91 -34.82 -16.25
N ALA A 39 -1.67 -35.31 -16.08
CA ALA A 39 -1.07 -35.43 -14.77
C ALA A 39 -1.01 -34.01 -14.19
N SER A 40 -1.91 -33.74 -13.24
CA SER A 40 -1.76 -32.63 -12.34
C SER A 40 -0.43 -32.83 -11.61
N SER A 41 0.60 -32.08 -12.00
CA SER A 41 1.79 -31.94 -11.20
C SER A 41 1.34 -31.26 -9.91
N ALA A 42 1.03 -32.04 -8.89
CA ALA A 42 0.97 -31.52 -7.54
C ALA A 42 2.34 -30.89 -7.28
N ALA A 43 2.40 -29.57 -7.25
CA ALA A 43 3.56 -28.85 -6.77
C ALA A 43 3.82 -29.40 -5.36
N GLU A 44 4.96 -30.03 -5.16
CA GLU A 44 5.36 -30.50 -3.84
C GLU A 44 5.32 -29.32 -2.89
N ALA A 45 4.43 -29.38 -1.89
CA ALA A 45 4.25 -28.29 -0.95
C ALA A 45 5.62 -28.00 -0.30
N ALA A 46 6.13 -26.80 -0.50
CA ALA A 46 7.43 -26.39 0.04
C ALA A 46 7.42 -26.61 1.56
N LYS A 47 8.49 -27.24 2.08
CA LYS A 47 8.61 -27.48 3.52
C LYS A 47 8.54 -26.15 4.27
N PRO A 48 7.72 -26.07 5.35
CA PRO A 48 7.63 -24.84 6.14
C PRO A 48 9.00 -24.39 6.68
N LEU A 49 9.21 -23.07 6.70
CA LEU A 49 10.40 -22.48 7.31
C LEU A 49 10.29 -22.58 8.83
N THR A 50 11.40 -22.84 9.50
CA THR A 50 11.43 -23.11 10.96
C THR A 50 12.12 -22.01 11.76
N GLY A 51 12.52 -20.93 11.10
CA GLY A 51 13.35 -19.88 11.68
C GLY A 51 14.84 -20.26 11.72
N GLY A 52 15.67 -19.27 12.01
CA GLY A 52 17.13 -19.43 12.02
C GLY A 52 17.70 -20.15 13.25
N GLY A 53 16.86 -20.40 14.27
CA GLY A 53 17.24 -21.15 15.48
C GLY A 53 17.41 -20.31 16.75
N SER A 54 17.34 -18.98 16.70
CA SER A 54 17.24 -18.12 17.89
C SER A 54 15.77 -17.86 18.27
N LYS A 55 15.53 -17.16 19.37
CA LYS A 55 14.20 -16.65 19.76
C LYS A 55 14.04 -15.17 19.44
N ILE A 56 14.85 -14.61 18.56
CA ILE A 56 14.82 -13.19 18.21
C ILE A 56 13.85 -12.96 17.06
N MET A 57 12.87 -12.10 17.25
CA MET A 57 12.11 -11.49 16.17
C MET A 57 12.69 -10.13 15.80
N TYR A 58 12.98 -9.93 14.53
CA TYR A 58 13.34 -8.61 14.01
C TYR A 58 12.07 -7.88 13.59
N ILE A 59 11.93 -6.62 14.03
CA ILE A 59 10.92 -5.69 13.60
C ILE A 59 11.63 -4.56 12.88
N ILE A 60 11.40 -4.46 11.58
CA ILE A 60 12.10 -3.56 10.67
C ILE A 60 11.06 -2.62 10.07
N THR A 61 11.14 -1.33 10.36
CA THR A 61 10.15 -0.33 9.92
C THR A 61 10.83 0.92 9.37
N PRO A 62 10.08 1.83 8.73
CA PRO A 62 10.57 3.18 8.42
C PRO A 62 10.92 3.98 9.68
N SER A 63 11.21 5.28 9.50
CA SER A 63 11.62 6.16 10.59
C SER A 63 10.53 6.34 11.65
N HIS A 64 10.88 6.16 12.92
CA HIS A 64 9.99 6.40 14.07
C HIS A 64 9.73 7.89 14.35
N SER A 65 10.26 8.80 13.55
CA SER A 65 9.83 10.20 13.54
C SER A 65 8.38 10.36 13.04
N ASN A 66 7.92 9.43 12.20
CA ASN A 66 6.51 9.32 11.83
C ASN A 66 5.78 8.46 12.88
N PRO A 67 4.74 9.00 13.54
CA PRO A 67 4.02 8.29 14.61
C PRO A 67 3.33 7.01 14.15
N PHE A 68 2.99 6.88 12.87
CA PHE A 68 2.42 5.65 12.31
C PHE A 68 3.40 4.49 12.42
N PHE A 69 4.59 4.62 11.87
CA PHE A 69 5.62 3.58 11.91
C PHE A 69 6.14 3.28 13.32
N LYS A 70 6.16 4.31 14.18
CA LYS A 70 6.45 4.13 15.61
C LYS A 70 5.41 3.22 16.27
N THR A 71 4.12 3.45 16.00
CA THR A 71 3.02 2.64 16.55
C THR A 71 3.12 1.19 16.07
N GLU A 72 3.41 0.96 14.81
CA GLU A 72 3.65 -0.40 14.29
C GLU A 72 4.80 -1.09 15.00
N ALA A 73 5.95 -0.44 15.09
CA ALA A 73 7.13 -0.98 15.75
C ALA A 73 6.87 -1.32 17.23
N GLU A 74 6.20 -0.44 17.96
CA GLU A 74 5.87 -0.63 19.37
C GLU A 74 4.84 -1.75 19.56
N SER A 75 3.77 -1.80 18.73
CA SER A 75 2.71 -2.82 18.82
C SER A 75 3.22 -4.21 18.46
N ALA A 76 3.94 -4.36 17.34
CA ALA A 76 4.57 -5.63 16.99
C ALA A 76 5.56 -6.09 18.06
N SER A 77 6.37 -5.15 18.61
CA SER A 77 7.33 -5.47 19.68
C SER A 77 6.65 -5.92 20.96
N ALA A 78 5.57 -5.25 21.37
CA ALA A 78 4.81 -5.61 22.56
C ALA A 78 4.21 -7.01 22.41
N LYS A 79 3.55 -7.29 21.28
CA LYS A 79 2.95 -8.57 20.99
C LYS A 79 3.99 -9.70 20.90
N ALA A 80 5.09 -9.50 20.21
CA ALA A 80 6.15 -10.51 20.11
C ALA A 80 6.76 -10.85 21.49
N LYS A 81 6.96 -9.86 22.35
CA LYS A 81 7.41 -10.07 23.75
C LYS A 81 6.39 -10.83 24.59
N GLU A 82 5.09 -10.50 24.45
CA GLU A 82 3.98 -11.23 25.08
C GLU A 82 4.00 -12.73 24.69
N LEU A 83 4.32 -13.01 23.42
CA LEU A 83 4.43 -14.37 22.89
C LEU A 83 5.74 -15.09 23.28
N GLY A 84 6.64 -14.42 24.01
CA GLY A 84 7.87 -15.01 24.57
C GLY A 84 9.11 -14.90 23.68
N TYR A 85 9.11 -13.97 22.73
CA TYR A 85 10.28 -13.70 21.88
C TYR A 85 11.14 -12.57 22.42
N GLU A 86 12.43 -12.65 22.14
CA GLU A 86 13.32 -11.50 22.19
C GLU A 86 13.09 -10.65 20.95
N VAL A 87 13.17 -9.33 21.08
CA VAL A 87 12.83 -8.43 19.98
C VAL A 87 13.98 -7.46 19.70
N LYS A 88 14.32 -7.33 18.42
CA LYS A 88 15.17 -6.26 17.89
C LYS A 88 14.34 -5.37 17.00
N VAL A 89 14.11 -4.14 17.45
CA VAL A 89 13.41 -3.08 16.70
C VAL A 89 14.46 -2.19 16.04
N VAL A 90 14.38 -2.05 14.72
CA VAL A 90 15.34 -1.28 13.92
C VAL A 90 14.62 -0.51 12.82
N SER A 91 15.19 0.62 12.40
CA SER A 91 14.64 1.45 11.34
C SER A 91 15.53 1.48 10.12
N HIS A 92 14.95 1.33 8.94
CA HIS A 92 15.64 1.50 7.67
C HIS A 92 15.57 2.94 7.12
N ASP A 93 14.78 3.83 7.76
CA ASP A 93 14.64 5.25 7.38
C ASP A 93 14.30 5.44 5.89
N ASP A 94 13.46 4.55 5.34
CA ASP A 94 13.09 4.48 3.91
C ASP A 94 14.27 4.29 2.93
N ASP A 95 15.41 3.77 3.42
CA ASP A 95 16.57 3.40 2.62
C ASP A 95 16.59 1.89 2.36
N ALA A 96 16.42 1.50 1.10
CA ALA A 96 16.40 0.09 0.69
C ALA A 96 17.75 -0.61 0.91
N THR A 97 18.87 0.11 0.82
CA THR A 97 20.21 -0.44 1.11
C THR A 97 20.35 -0.75 2.58
N LYS A 98 19.98 0.20 3.44
CA LYS A 98 19.95 0.00 4.89
C LYS A 98 19.03 -1.14 5.28
N GLN A 99 17.84 -1.24 4.66
CA GLN A 99 16.94 -2.36 4.88
C GLN A 99 17.62 -3.70 4.55
N ALA A 100 18.31 -3.81 3.42
CA ALA A 100 19.01 -5.06 3.05
C ALA A 100 20.07 -5.44 4.08
N GLU A 101 20.82 -4.47 4.62
CA GLU A 101 21.78 -4.69 5.71
C GLU A 101 21.07 -5.17 7.00
N LEU A 102 19.88 -4.65 7.31
CA LEU A 102 19.11 -5.09 8.48
C LEU A 102 18.59 -6.52 8.32
N PHE A 103 18.20 -6.92 7.10
CA PHE A 103 17.89 -8.33 6.80
C PHE A 103 19.13 -9.21 6.96
N ASP A 104 20.31 -8.76 6.51
CA ASP A 104 21.55 -9.50 6.70
C ASP A 104 21.91 -9.67 8.17
N ASN A 105 21.68 -8.64 8.99
CA ASN A 105 21.84 -8.73 10.45
C ASN A 105 20.87 -9.75 11.07
N ALA A 106 19.62 -9.77 10.63
CA ALA A 106 18.63 -10.75 11.09
C ALA A 106 19.04 -12.19 10.74
N ILE A 107 19.61 -12.39 9.53
CA ILE A 107 20.13 -13.68 9.08
C ILE A 107 21.35 -14.10 9.94
N ALA A 108 22.29 -13.19 10.17
CA ALA A 108 23.48 -13.45 10.98
C ALA A 108 23.13 -13.81 12.44
N ASP A 109 22.11 -13.16 13.00
CA ASP A 109 21.59 -13.43 14.35
C ASP A 109 20.71 -14.69 14.40
N LYS A 110 20.50 -15.35 13.27
CA LYS A 110 19.63 -16.53 13.15
C LYS A 110 18.21 -16.25 13.66
N ALA A 111 17.64 -15.11 13.27
CA ALA A 111 16.32 -14.68 13.73
C ALA A 111 15.26 -15.78 13.57
N ALA A 112 14.31 -15.83 14.49
CA ALA A 112 13.14 -16.71 14.38
C ALA A 112 12.24 -16.28 13.23
N ALA A 113 12.00 -14.97 13.10
CA ALA A 113 11.20 -14.37 12.04
C ALA A 113 11.60 -12.90 11.84
N ILE A 114 11.19 -12.33 10.69
CA ILE A 114 11.27 -10.91 10.39
C ILE A 114 9.87 -10.39 10.17
N ILE A 115 9.49 -9.33 10.88
CA ILE A 115 8.29 -8.52 10.63
C ILE A 115 8.79 -7.22 10.02
N CYS A 116 8.31 -6.86 8.82
CA CYS A 116 8.85 -5.72 8.08
C CYS A 116 7.75 -4.88 7.43
N ASP A 117 7.73 -3.58 7.75
CA ASP A 117 7.17 -2.56 6.89
C ASP A 117 8.29 -2.08 5.97
N ASN A 118 8.17 -2.29 4.67
CA ASN A 118 9.30 -2.30 3.74
C ASN A 118 9.69 -0.92 3.18
N ALA A 119 10.96 -0.78 2.73
CA ALA A 119 11.50 0.46 2.15
C ALA A 119 11.14 0.67 0.66
N GLY A 120 10.48 -0.31 0.02
CA GLY A 120 10.05 -0.24 -1.37
C GLY A 120 9.68 -1.61 -1.91
N ALA A 121 8.58 -1.66 -2.67
CA ALA A 121 7.93 -2.90 -3.08
C ALA A 121 8.82 -3.82 -3.94
N ASP A 122 9.59 -3.26 -4.87
CA ASP A 122 10.50 -4.03 -5.73
C ASP A 122 11.84 -4.33 -5.02
N ALA A 123 12.40 -3.33 -4.33
CA ALA A 123 13.71 -3.46 -3.70
C ALA A 123 13.74 -4.51 -2.59
N THR A 124 12.60 -4.74 -1.92
CA THR A 124 12.50 -5.66 -0.78
C THR A 124 12.43 -7.13 -1.19
N VAL A 125 11.98 -7.44 -2.41
CA VAL A 125 11.83 -8.82 -2.89
C VAL A 125 13.10 -9.64 -2.69
N ALA A 126 14.26 -9.09 -3.06
CA ALA A 126 15.54 -9.80 -2.94
C ALA A 126 15.91 -10.08 -1.47
N ALA A 127 15.65 -9.16 -0.55
CA ALA A 127 15.92 -9.32 0.87
C ALA A 127 15.03 -10.42 1.49
N VAL A 128 13.74 -10.45 1.14
CA VAL A 128 12.79 -11.48 1.59
C VAL A 128 13.20 -12.86 1.07
N LYS A 129 13.57 -12.97 -0.21
CA LYS A 129 14.10 -14.22 -0.78
C LYS A 129 15.35 -14.71 -0.05
N LYS A 130 16.29 -13.80 0.22
CA LYS A 130 17.52 -14.11 0.97
C LYS A 130 17.22 -14.62 2.38
N ALA A 131 16.29 -14.01 3.10
CA ALA A 131 15.84 -14.48 4.41
C ALA A 131 15.24 -15.88 4.32
N ARG A 132 14.35 -16.12 3.34
CA ARG A 132 13.74 -17.43 3.07
C ARG A 132 14.78 -18.52 2.77
N ASP A 133 15.78 -18.23 1.94
CA ASP A 133 16.86 -19.15 1.60
C ASP A 133 17.72 -19.52 2.83
N ASN A 134 17.69 -18.68 3.86
CA ASN A 134 18.30 -18.91 5.17
C ASN A 134 17.30 -19.44 6.21
N ASN A 135 16.16 -19.97 5.77
CA ASN A 135 15.12 -20.57 6.59
C ASN A 135 14.44 -19.60 7.57
N ILE A 136 14.46 -18.29 7.30
CA ILE A 136 13.84 -17.25 8.15
C ILE A 136 12.56 -16.74 7.46
N PRO A 137 11.37 -16.96 8.05
CA PRO A 137 10.11 -16.49 7.51
C PRO A 137 10.00 -14.96 7.69
N THR A 138 9.45 -14.30 6.67
CA THR A 138 9.18 -12.85 6.67
C THR A 138 7.69 -12.60 6.59
N PHE A 139 7.20 -11.69 7.43
CA PHE A 139 5.84 -11.20 7.53
C PHE A 139 5.85 -9.71 7.22
N LEU A 140 5.20 -9.30 6.15
CA LEU A 140 5.12 -7.90 5.76
C LEU A 140 3.87 -7.26 6.38
N ILE A 141 4.03 -6.05 6.85
CA ILE A 141 2.98 -5.21 7.41
C ILE A 141 2.93 -3.87 6.67
N ASP A 142 1.78 -3.22 6.62
CA ASP A 142 1.48 -1.94 5.96
C ASP A 142 1.79 -1.91 4.46
N ARG A 143 3.01 -2.20 4.05
CA ARG A 143 3.47 -2.13 2.65
C ARG A 143 3.69 -3.52 2.07
N GLU A 144 3.08 -3.79 0.92
CA GLU A 144 3.28 -5.03 0.18
C GLU A 144 4.52 -4.98 -0.74
N ILE A 145 4.95 -6.14 -1.22
CA ILE A 145 5.97 -6.26 -2.28
C ILE A 145 5.33 -6.72 -3.58
N ASN A 146 5.98 -6.41 -4.71
CA ASN A 146 5.47 -6.73 -6.05
C ASN A 146 5.66 -8.21 -6.47
N GLU A 147 5.86 -9.11 -5.50
CA GLU A 147 5.98 -10.56 -5.77
C GLU A 147 5.23 -11.36 -4.72
N SER A 148 4.39 -12.30 -5.17
CA SER A 148 3.66 -13.24 -4.32
C SER A 148 4.41 -14.54 -4.13
N GLY A 149 4.12 -15.26 -3.03
CA GLY A 149 4.72 -16.57 -2.73
C GLY A 149 6.13 -16.49 -2.15
N VAL A 150 6.60 -15.29 -1.81
CA VAL A 150 7.94 -15.05 -1.25
C VAL A 150 7.87 -14.77 0.25
N ALA A 151 7.03 -13.84 0.67
CA ALA A 151 6.70 -13.62 2.06
C ALA A 151 5.70 -14.66 2.57
N ILE A 152 5.63 -14.87 3.89
CA ILE A 152 4.63 -15.74 4.51
C ILE A 152 3.28 -15.05 4.59
N SER A 153 3.29 -13.75 4.90
CA SER A 153 2.09 -12.90 4.84
C SER A 153 2.44 -11.48 4.46
N GLN A 154 1.44 -10.77 3.90
CA GLN A 154 1.44 -9.37 3.54
C GLN A 154 0.14 -8.78 4.07
N ILE A 155 0.20 -8.17 5.26
CA ILE A 155 -0.96 -7.66 5.99
C ILE A 155 -0.97 -6.15 5.82
N VAL A 156 -1.90 -5.64 5.01
CA VAL A 156 -1.98 -4.23 4.64
C VAL A 156 -3.34 -3.65 4.96
N ALA A 157 -3.43 -2.34 5.13
CA ALA A 157 -4.72 -1.68 5.20
C ALA A 157 -5.46 -1.79 3.85
N ASN A 158 -6.79 -1.82 3.87
CA ASN A 158 -7.61 -1.69 2.68
C ASN A 158 -7.57 -0.24 2.19
N ASN A 159 -6.39 0.16 1.68
CA ASN A 159 -6.07 1.52 1.27
C ASN A 159 -7.05 2.06 0.21
N TYR A 160 -7.47 1.21 -0.72
CA TYR A 160 -8.44 1.59 -1.74
C TYR A 160 -9.79 1.96 -1.12
N GLN A 161 -10.31 1.13 -0.22
CA GLN A 161 -11.58 1.39 0.47
C GLN A 161 -11.49 2.63 1.36
N GLY A 162 -10.40 2.79 2.13
CA GLY A 162 -10.19 3.93 3.00
C GLY A 162 -10.09 5.25 2.24
N ALA A 163 -9.31 5.27 1.16
CA ALA A 163 -9.13 6.45 0.33
C ALA A 163 -10.44 6.88 -0.36
N LYS A 164 -11.25 5.94 -0.85
CA LYS A 164 -12.59 6.26 -1.38
C LYS A 164 -13.50 6.87 -0.31
N ALA A 165 -13.55 6.26 0.86
CA ALA A 165 -14.42 6.73 1.94
C ALA A 165 -14.07 8.17 2.39
N ILE A 166 -12.78 8.52 2.43
CA ILE A 166 -12.40 9.89 2.80
C ILE A 166 -12.47 10.87 1.62
N ALA A 167 -12.34 10.39 0.38
CA ALA A 167 -12.56 11.21 -0.81
C ALA A 167 -14.03 11.67 -0.91
N GLU A 168 -15.00 10.83 -0.55
CA GLU A 168 -16.41 11.22 -0.46
C GLU A 168 -16.60 12.38 0.52
N LYS A 169 -15.92 12.36 1.68
CA LYS A 169 -15.96 13.45 2.66
C LYS A 169 -15.27 14.71 2.16
N PHE A 170 -14.21 14.57 1.38
CA PHE A 170 -13.55 15.69 0.71
C PHE A 170 -14.48 16.37 -0.30
N VAL A 171 -15.12 15.60 -1.17
CA VAL A 171 -16.09 16.11 -2.16
C VAL A 171 -17.24 16.83 -1.48
N GLU A 172 -17.83 16.24 -0.43
CA GLU A 172 -18.88 16.85 0.38
C GLU A 172 -18.42 18.21 0.96
N ALA A 173 -17.24 18.29 1.55
CA ALA A 173 -16.69 19.52 2.13
C ALA A 173 -16.36 20.58 1.07
N MET A 174 -15.95 20.17 -0.13
CA MET A 174 -15.71 21.06 -1.28
C MET A 174 -17.01 21.59 -1.91
N GLY A 175 -18.17 20.98 -1.61
CA GLY A 175 -19.45 21.29 -2.27
C GLY A 175 -19.44 20.92 -3.75
N GLU A 176 -18.78 19.82 -4.10
CA GLU A 176 -18.70 19.21 -5.44
C GLU A 176 -18.04 20.11 -6.51
N LYS A 177 -17.27 21.12 -6.12
CA LYS A 177 -16.65 22.09 -7.05
C LYS A 177 -15.44 22.81 -6.45
N GLY A 178 -14.61 23.38 -7.34
CA GLY A 178 -13.48 24.23 -6.98
C GLY A 178 -12.13 23.60 -7.32
N GLU A 179 -11.10 24.40 -7.15
CA GLU A 179 -9.72 23.97 -7.40
C GLU A 179 -9.17 23.21 -6.21
N TYR A 180 -8.48 22.11 -6.45
CA TYR A 180 -7.81 21.33 -5.41
C TYR A 180 -6.41 20.88 -5.84
N ALA A 181 -5.57 20.51 -4.88
CA ALA A 181 -4.28 19.88 -5.11
C ALA A 181 -4.24 18.50 -4.45
N GLU A 182 -3.31 17.67 -4.92
CA GLU A 182 -3.00 16.38 -4.33
C GLU A 182 -1.52 16.32 -3.91
N LEU A 183 -1.29 15.80 -2.69
CA LEU A 183 0.03 15.43 -2.20
C LEU A 183 0.18 13.92 -2.18
N LEU A 184 1.10 13.44 -3.02
CA LEU A 184 1.43 12.02 -3.15
C LEU A 184 2.45 11.59 -2.10
N GLY A 185 2.35 10.34 -1.71
CA GLY A 185 3.38 9.67 -0.94
C GLY A 185 4.61 9.26 -1.73
N LYS A 186 5.40 8.37 -1.18
CA LYS A 186 6.62 7.87 -1.80
C LYS A 186 6.29 6.92 -2.95
N GLU A 187 6.85 7.17 -4.13
CA GLU A 187 6.55 6.41 -5.36
C GLU A 187 6.94 4.91 -5.26
N SER A 188 7.95 4.59 -4.46
CA SER A 188 8.39 3.21 -4.24
C SER A 188 7.45 2.38 -3.34
N ASP A 189 6.45 3.02 -2.74
CA ASP A 189 5.41 2.43 -1.92
C ASP A 189 4.12 2.32 -2.73
N THR A 190 3.61 1.09 -2.90
CA THR A 190 2.38 0.83 -3.67
C THR A 190 1.17 1.57 -3.11
N ASN A 191 1.13 1.83 -1.79
CA ASN A 191 0.04 2.56 -1.15
C ASN A 191 -0.16 3.96 -1.74
N ALA A 192 0.90 4.65 -2.18
CA ALA A 192 0.80 5.97 -2.80
C ALA A 192 -0.08 5.95 -4.05
N GLY A 193 0.18 5.01 -4.96
CA GLY A 193 -0.60 4.84 -6.19
C GLY A 193 -2.02 4.34 -5.94
N VAL A 194 -2.19 3.41 -5.00
CA VAL A 194 -3.51 2.86 -4.64
C VAL A 194 -4.42 3.95 -4.08
N ARG A 195 -3.93 4.77 -3.14
CA ARG A 195 -4.69 5.87 -2.54
C ARG A 195 -5.03 6.94 -3.56
N SER A 196 -4.07 7.38 -4.37
CA SER A 196 -4.29 8.37 -5.43
C SER A 196 -5.35 7.90 -6.43
N SER A 197 -5.24 6.67 -6.94
CA SER A 197 -6.22 6.09 -7.86
C SER A 197 -7.63 6.05 -7.25
N ALA A 198 -7.74 5.70 -5.98
CA ALA A 198 -9.00 5.63 -5.27
C ALA A 198 -9.61 7.02 -5.00
N PHE A 199 -8.79 8.04 -4.70
CA PHE A 199 -9.25 9.43 -4.62
C PHE A 199 -9.83 9.89 -5.95
N HIS A 200 -9.11 9.67 -7.05
CA HIS A 200 -9.55 10.08 -8.39
C HIS A 200 -10.81 9.34 -8.84
N GLU A 201 -10.99 8.06 -8.48
CA GLU A 201 -12.23 7.33 -8.81
C GLU A 201 -13.48 8.01 -8.24
N ILE A 202 -13.35 8.71 -7.10
CA ILE A 202 -14.46 9.46 -6.50
C ILE A 202 -14.50 10.90 -7.02
N ILE A 203 -13.38 11.63 -6.94
CA ILE A 203 -13.34 13.07 -7.20
C ILE A 203 -13.60 13.39 -8.67
N ASP A 204 -13.12 12.58 -9.61
CA ASP A 204 -13.25 12.81 -11.05
C ASP A 204 -14.69 12.62 -11.57
N GLN A 205 -15.60 12.11 -10.73
CA GLN A 205 -17.04 12.08 -11.05
C GLN A 205 -17.68 13.47 -11.01
N TYR A 206 -16.99 14.47 -10.42
CA TYR A 206 -17.46 15.83 -10.23
C TYR A 206 -16.72 16.80 -11.16
N PRO A 207 -17.29 17.12 -12.34
CA PRO A 207 -16.59 17.87 -13.40
C PRO A 207 -16.22 19.31 -13.02
N ASP A 208 -16.84 19.86 -11.98
CA ASP A 208 -16.53 21.19 -11.46
C ASP A 208 -15.42 21.18 -10.39
N MET A 209 -14.94 20.01 -9.95
CA MET A 209 -13.74 19.85 -9.16
C MET A 209 -12.52 19.74 -10.08
N LYS A 210 -11.53 20.61 -9.91
CA LYS A 210 -10.37 20.69 -10.82
C LYS A 210 -9.07 20.57 -10.05
N MET A 211 -8.31 19.52 -10.33
CA MET A 211 -6.95 19.40 -9.84
C MET A 211 -6.05 20.42 -10.54
N VAL A 212 -5.45 21.32 -9.76
CA VAL A 212 -4.55 22.38 -10.27
C VAL A 212 -3.08 22.08 -9.98
N ALA A 213 -2.78 21.17 -9.07
CA ALA A 213 -1.44 20.73 -8.76
C ALA A 213 -1.45 19.32 -8.17
N GLN A 214 -0.41 18.56 -8.50
CA GLN A 214 -0.07 17.28 -7.86
C GLN A 214 1.43 17.27 -7.59
N GLN A 215 1.84 16.96 -6.36
CA GLN A 215 3.22 16.98 -5.93
C GLN A 215 3.50 15.80 -5.00
N THR A 216 4.65 15.18 -5.13
CA THR A 216 5.13 14.19 -4.16
C THR A 216 5.75 14.89 -2.96
N ALA A 217 5.34 14.48 -1.75
CA ALA A 217 5.90 14.94 -0.47
C ALA A 217 6.34 13.77 0.43
N ASN A 218 6.55 12.57 -0.15
CA ASN A 218 7.26 11.41 0.39
C ASN A 218 6.83 10.97 1.82
N TRP A 219 5.57 11.16 2.19
CA TRP A 219 5.01 10.92 3.53
C TRP A 219 5.53 11.89 4.61
N GLU A 220 6.24 12.97 4.22
CA GLU A 220 6.97 13.84 5.13
C GLU A 220 6.26 15.19 5.35
N GLN A 221 6.15 15.62 6.62
CA GLN A 221 5.46 16.84 7.02
C GLN A 221 6.14 18.12 6.48
N THR A 222 7.47 18.18 6.60
CA THR A 222 8.24 19.35 6.16
C THR A 222 8.20 19.52 4.65
N GLU A 223 8.31 18.43 3.90
CA GLU A 223 8.17 18.45 2.45
C GLU A 223 6.77 18.90 2.03
N ALA A 224 5.74 18.36 2.66
CA ALA A 224 4.35 18.75 2.41
C ALA A 224 4.13 20.25 2.66
N TYR A 225 4.62 20.77 3.78
CA TYR A 225 4.58 22.21 4.08
C TYR A 225 5.16 23.05 2.95
N GLN A 226 6.39 22.74 2.50
CA GLN A 226 7.09 23.48 1.43
C GLN A 226 6.38 23.38 0.08
N LYS A 227 5.84 22.19 -0.26
CA LYS A 227 5.07 21.99 -1.49
C LYS A 227 3.78 22.82 -1.46
N VAL A 228 3.07 22.84 -0.34
CA VAL A 228 1.83 23.59 -0.19
C VAL A 228 2.09 25.10 -0.25
N GLU A 229 3.16 25.64 0.36
CA GLU A 229 3.53 27.04 0.20
C GLU A 229 3.65 27.43 -1.29
N THR A 230 4.32 26.59 -2.09
CA THR A 230 4.49 26.80 -3.53
C THR A 230 3.16 26.70 -4.29
N ILE A 231 2.32 25.72 -3.92
CA ILE A 231 0.99 25.51 -4.53
C ILE A 231 0.09 26.73 -4.27
N LEU A 232 0.07 27.24 -3.04
CA LEU A 232 -0.76 28.40 -2.65
C LEU A 232 -0.34 29.68 -3.39
N GLN A 233 0.96 29.88 -3.61
CA GLN A 233 1.46 31.02 -4.39
C GLN A 233 1.02 30.97 -5.85
N SER A 234 0.97 29.78 -6.43
CA SER A 234 0.64 29.58 -7.84
C SER A 234 -0.87 29.46 -8.08
N ASN A 235 -1.64 29.06 -7.08
CA ASN A 235 -3.07 28.75 -7.16
C ASN A 235 -3.86 29.43 -6.04
N PRO A 236 -4.05 30.75 -6.10
CA PRO A 236 -4.67 31.52 -5.00
C PRO A 236 -6.15 31.19 -4.75
N ASN A 237 -6.81 30.50 -5.67
CA ASN A 237 -8.22 30.13 -5.58
C ASN A 237 -8.46 28.70 -5.07
N ILE A 238 -7.40 28.01 -4.66
CA ILE A 238 -7.49 26.63 -4.20
C ILE A 238 -8.46 26.50 -3.01
N LYS A 239 -9.28 25.46 -3.01
CA LYS A 239 -10.31 25.17 -2.01
C LYS A 239 -10.10 23.89 -1.26
N GLY A 240 -9.22 23.02 -1.74
CA GLY A 240 -8.96 21.74 -1.09
C GLY A 240 -7.59 21.15 -1.36
N ILE A 241 -7.13 20.31 -0.46
CA ILE A 241 -5.90 19.53 -0.60
C ILE A 241 -6.19 18.09 -0.14
N VAL A 242 -5.99 17.14 -1.04
CA VAL A 242 -6.02 15.71 -0.73
C VAL A 242 -4.60 15.27 -0.42
N CYS A 243 -4.38 14.67 0.75
CA CYS A 243 -3.07 14.19 1.15
C CYS A 243 -3.07 12.68 1.27
N GLY A 244 -2.05 12.04 0.71
CA GLY A 244 -1.89 10.58 0.77
C GLY A 244 -1.72 10.04 2.20
N ASN A 245 -1.28 10.90 3.17
CA ASN A 245 -1.26 10.55 4.59
C ASN A 245 -1.47 11.76 5.51
N ASP A 246 -1.65 11.49 6.82
CA ASP A 246 -1.90 12.50 7.84
C ASP A 246 -0.69 13.40 8.11
N THR A 247 0.51 12.85 8.08
CA THR A 247 1.74 13.62 8.29
C THR A 247 1.85 14.75 7.24
N MET A 248 1.55 14.44 5.98
CA MET A 248 1.47 15.47 4.93
C MET A 248 0.28 16.41 5.11
N ALA A 249 -0.88 15.91 5.56
CA ALA A 249 -2.07 16.72 5.80
C ALA A 249 -1.84 17.76 6.92
N VAL A 250 -1.16 17.38 7.98
CA VAL A 250 -0.75 18.29 9.07
C VAL A 250 0.24 19.35 8.57
N GLY A 251 1.19 18.96 7.70
CA GLY A 251 2.08 19.90 7.01
C GLY A 251 1.33 20.90 6.13
N ALA A 252 0.35 20.41 5.37
CA ALA A 252 -0.53 21.25 4.55
C ALA A 252 -1.34 22.25 5.39
N ALA A 253 -1.94 21.78 6.49
CA ALA A 253 -2.68 22.63 7.43
C ALA A 253 -1.80 23.73 8.03
N ALA A 254 -0.55 23.40 8.37
CA ALA A 254 0.41 24.36 8.88
C ALA A 254 0.77 25.45 7.84
N ALA A 255 0.99 25.08 6.58
CA ALA A 255 1.27 26.01 5.49
C ALA A 255 0.09 26.95 5.22
N ILE A 256 -1.14 26.41 5.18
CA ILE A 256 -2.36 27.21 5.01
C ILE A 256 -2.51 28.23 6.14
N LYS A 257 -2.28 27.79 7.38
CA LYS A 257 -2.32 28.68 8.57
C LYS A 257 -1.26 29.77 8.49
N ALA A 258 -0.04 29.44 8.07
CA ALA A 258 1.07 30.40 7.90
C ALA A 258 0.75 31.45 6.82
N ALA A 259 0.07 31.05 5.75
CA ALA A 259 -0.42 31.93 4.69
C ALA A 259 -1.62 32.80 5.12
N GLY A 260 -2.16 32.62 6.33
CA GLY A 260 -3.34 33.33 6.83
C GLY A 260 -4.64 32.96 6.13
N LEU A 261 -4.66 31.84 5.41
CA LEU A 261 -5.81 31.32 4.68
C LEU A 261 -6.71 30.47 5.61
N LYS A 262 -7.99 30.38 5.23
CA LYS A 262 -9.01 29.60 5.92
C LYS A 262 -9.94 28.94 4.90
N ASP A 263 -10.76 28.04 5.38
CA ASP A 263 -11.82 27.40 4.60
C ASP A 263 -11.26 26.60 3.39
N ILE A 264 -10.10 25.97 3.57
CA ILE A 264 -9.53 25.03 2.64
C ILE A 264 -9.74 23.61 3.19
N ALA A 265 -10.46 22.77 2.46
CA ALA A 265 -10.75 21.40 2.83
C ALA A 265 -9.47 20.55 2.76
N ILE A 266 -9.11 19.84 3.83
CA ILE A 266 -7.95 18.95 3.88
C ILE A 266 -8.40 17.59 4.36
N VAL A 267 -7.98 16.54 3.67
CA VAL A 267 -8.13 15.15 4.10
C VAL A 267 -6.79 14.43 4.09
N GLY A 268 -6.67 13.43 4.96
CA GLY A 268 -5.50 12.56 5.07
C GLY A 268 -5.87 11.08 5.16
N VAL A 269 -4.88 10.25 5.41
CA VAL A 269 -5.00 8.82 5.71
C VAL A 269 -4.02 8.54 6.84
N ASP A 270 -4.32 7.70 7.77
CA ASP A 270 -3.61 7.02 8.83
C ASP A 270 -4.41 7.01 10.14
N GLY A 271 -5.09 8.09 10.50
CA GLY A 271 -5.77 8.23 11.79
C GLY A 271 -4.83 8.62 12.93
N SER A 272 -3.90 9.53 12.67
CA SER A 272 -2.96 10.02 13.69
C SER A 272 -3.63 10.93 14.74
N ASP A 273 -3.03 10.99 15.92
CA ASP A 273 -3.51 11.90 16.98
C ASP A 273 -3.38 13.37 16.55
N GLU A 274 -2.34 13.72 15.78
CA GLU A 274 -2.17 15.07 15.23
C GLU A 274 -3.29 15.42 14.25
N ALA A 275 -3.66 14.49 13.33
CA ALA A 275 -4.79 14.68 12.43
C ALA A 275 -6.11 14.79 13.22
N ALA A 276 -6.29 13.98 14.27
CA ALA A 276 -7.46 14.06 15.14
C ALA A 276 -7.61 15.47 15.77
N GLU A 277 -6.52 16.07 16.23
CA GLU A 277 -6.54 17.45 16.75
C GLU A 277 -6.85 18.48 15.64
N GLN A 278 -6.36 18.31 14.42
CA GLN A 278 -6.72 19.18 13.29
C GLN A 278 -8.20 19.03 12.90
N ILE A 279 -8.75 17.81 12.96
CA ILE A 279 -10.17 17.57 12.70
C ILE A 279 -11.05 18.23 13.79
N LYS A 280 -10.71 18.07 15.07
CA LYS A 280 -11.42 18.69 16.19
C LYS A 280 -11.43 20.22 16.10
N SER A 281 -10.30 20.80 15.69
CA SER A 281 -10.16 22.25 15.50
C SER A 281 -10.75 22.79 14.21
N GLY A 282 -11.19 21.90 13.29
CA GLY A 282 -11.79 22.27 12.01
C GLY A 282 -10.78 22.65 10.92
N ASN A 283 -9.49 22.35 11.11
CA ASN A 283 -8.44 22.59 10.09
C ASN A 283 -8.33 21.43 9.10
N MET A 284 -8.85 20.25 9.43
CA MET A 284 -9.00 19.11 8.54
C MET A 284 -10.46 18.63 8.54
N VAL A 285 -10.91 18.12 7.41
CA VAL A 285 -12.23 17.50 7.22
C VAL A 285 -12.26 16.11 7.86
N GLY A 286 -11.21 15.32 7.64
CA GLY A 286 -11.14 13.96 8.12
C GLY A 286 -9.87 13.22 7.70
N THR A 287 -9.79 11.98 8.16
CA THR A 287 -8.74 11.02 7.79
C THR A 287 -9.34 9.61 7.66
N ALA A 288 -8.72 8.76 6.85
CA ALA A 288 -9.02 7.33 6.84
C ALA A 288 -8.07 6.61 7.80
N LEU A 289 -8.58 6.16 8.94
CA LEU A 289 -7.78 5.43 9.92
C LEU A 289 -7.33 4.09 9.34
N GLN A 290 -6.03 3.89 9.26
CA GLN A 290 -5.39 2.59 9.14
C GLN A 290 -5.22 2.03 10.55
N GLN A 291 -5.58 0.77 10.75
CA GLN A 291 -5.48 0.13 12.07
C GLN A 291 -4.04 -0.37 12.32
N ALA A 292 -3.06 0.54 12.39
CA ALA A 292 -1.63 0.26 12.47
C ALA A 292 -1.25 -0.73 13.57
N ALA A 293 -1.76 -0.51 14.79
CA ALA A 293 -1.51 -1.41 15.91
C ALA A 293 -2.01 -2.83 15.64
N LEU A 294 -3.25 -2.97 15.10
CA LEU A 294 -3.85 -4.26 14.77
C LEU A 294 -3.04 -4.99 13.69
N ILE A 295 -2.65 -4.29 12.61
CA ILE A 295 -1.84 -4.86 11.51
C ILE A 295 -0.50 -5.38 12.05
N ALA A 296 0.15 -4.60 12.89
CA ALA A 296 1.43 -4.95 13.50
C ALA A 296 1.33 -6.14 14.47
N GLU A 297 0.29 -6.18 15.31
CA GLU A 297 -0.01 -7.31 16.20
C GLU A 297 -0.32 -8.58 15.41
N MET A 298 -1.13 -8.49 14.34
CA MET A 298 -1.40 -9.61 13.44
C MET A 298 -0.11 -10.18 12.83
N GLY A 299 0.85 -9.32 12.46
CA GLY A 299 2.15 -9.75 11.95
C GLY A 299 2.91 -10.62 12.97
N ALA A 300 2.95 -10.21 14.23
CA ALA A 300 3.60 -10.93 15.30
C ALA A 300 2.87 -12.26 15.66
N GLU A 301 1.54 -12.24 15.72
CA GLU A 301 0.71 -13.41 15.99
C GLU A 301 0.85 -14.46 14.88
N GLN A 302 0.83 -14.04 13.62
CA GLN A 302 1.01 -14.93 12.48
C GLN A 302 2.43 -15.50 12.42
N ALA A 303 3.44 -14.72 12.82
CA ALA A 303 4.81 -15.22 12.93
C ALA A 303 4.91 -16.34 13.98
N ASP A 304 4.35 -16.14 15.17
CA ASP A 304 4.30 -17.15 16.23
C ASP A 304 3.54 -18.40 15.80
N GLN A 305 2.34 -18.24 15.23
CA GLN A 305 1.54 -19.34 14.73
C GLN A 305 2.28 -20.15 13.67
N TYR A 306 2.89 -19.46 12.68
CA TYR A 306 3.62 -20.10 11.59
C TYR A 306 4.83 -20.90 12.12
N LEU A 307 5.61 -20.32 13.02
CA LEU A 307 6.76 -21.00 13.63
C LEU A 307 6.36 -22.27 14.43
N LYS A 308 5.18 -22.28 15.03
CA LYS A 308 4.64 -23.41 15.79
C LYS A 308 4.00 -24.50 14.93
N THR A 309 3.34 -24.10 13.84
CA THR A 309 2.44 -25.02 13.09
C THR A 309 2.85 -25.21 11.62
N GLY A 310 3.73 -24.36 11.08
CA GLY A 310 4.10 -24.31 9.67
C GLY A 310 3.09 -23.60 8.77
N SER A 311 2.05 -22.96 9.34
CA SER A 311 1.02 -22.24 8.59
C SER A 311 0.43 -21.10 9.41
N THR A 312 0.08 -20.00 8.76
CA THR A 312 -0.71 -18.91 9.37
C THR A 312 -2.20 -19.23 9.40
N GLY A 313 -2.66 -20.23 8.62
CA GLY A 313 -4.08 -20.49 8.40
C GLY A 313 -4.82 -19.38 7.65
N LYS A 314 -4.08 -18.45 7.04
CA LYS A 314 -4.57 -17.29 6.30
C LYS A 314 -3.94 -17.23 4.92
N ASP A 315 -4.58 -16.49 4.02
CA ASP A 315 -3.98 -16.14 2.73
C ASP A 315 -2.74 -15.25 2.93
N GLU A 316 -1.81 -15.28 1.97
CA GLU A 316 -0.61 -14.44 2.02
C GLU A 316 -0.98 -12.95 2.11
N LYS A 317 -1.85 -12.48 1.20
CA LYS A 317 -2.31 -11.09 1.17
C LYS A 317 -3.59 -10.95 1.98
N GLN A 318 -3.56 -10.04 2.97
CA GLN A 318 -4.67 -9.77 3.87
C GLN A 318 -4.93 -8.27 3.93
N LEU A 319 -6.21 -7.89 3.82
CA LEU A 319 -6.65 -6.50 3.89
C LEU A 319 -7.36 -6.25 5.22
N VAL A 320 -6.98 -5.18 5.90
CA VAL A 320 -7.64 -4.68 7.12
C VAL A 320 -8.39 -3.40 6.76
N ASP A 321 -9.71 -3.39 6.90
CA ASP A 321 -10.53 -2.24 6.51
C ASP A 321 -10.16 -0.97 7.27
N CYS A 322 -10.17 0.15 6.56
CA CYS A 322 -10.00 1.47 7.12
C CYS A 322 -11.32 2.02 7.65
N ILE A 323 -11.23 2.97 8.59
CA ILE A 323 -12.38 3.65 9.17
C ILE A 323 -12.30 5.15 8.85
N ALA A 324 -13.33 5.70 8.18
CA ALA A 324 -13.40 7.13 7.95
C ALA A 324 -13.64 7.87 9.27
N ILE A 325 -12.73 8.76 9.62
CA ILE A 325 -12.76 9.59 10.81
C ILE A 325 -13.02 11.03 10.39
N THR A 326 -14.07 11.59 10.94
CA THR A 326 -14.50 12.98 10.72
C THR A 326 -14.82 13.62 12.08
N LYS A 327 -15.29 14.86 12.07
CA LYS A 327 -15.70 15.55 13.29
C LYS A 327 -16.76 14.77 14.11
N ASP A 328 -17.56 13.93 13.45
CA ASP A 328 -18.66 13.21 14.11
C ASP A 328 -18.18 12.06 15.01
N ASN A 329 -16.98 11.53 14.76
CA ASN A 329 -16.49 10.33 15.46
C ASN A 329 -15.02 10.42 15.94
N VAL A 330 -14.35 11.55 15.71
CA VAL A 330 -12.93 11.74 16.05
C VAL A 330 -12.64 11.60 17.55
N ASP A 331 -13.61 11.82 18.42
CA ASP A 331 -13.43 11.65 19.86
C ASP A 331 -13.22 10.20 20.30
N LYS A 332 -13.54 9.25 19.41
CA LYS A 332 -13.31 7.81 19.60
C LYS A 332 -11.96 7.32 19.06
N LEU A 333 -11.20 8.20 18.42
CA LEU A 333 -9.87 7.91 17.89
C LEU A 333 -8.79 8.31 18.87
N LYS A 334 -7.88 7.38 19.16
CA LYS A 334 -6.69 7.63 19.98
C LYS A 334 -5.59 6.62 19.65
N ASN A 335 -4.37 7.08 19.44
CA ASN A 335 -3.20 6.23 19.18
C ASN A 335 -3.47 5.21 18.06
N PHE A 336 -4.05 5.64 16.95
CA PHE A 336 -4.43 4.77 15.80
C PHE A 336 -5.42 3.65 16.17
N VAL A 337 -6.19 3.81 17.23
CA VAL A 337 -7.23 2.87 17.66
C VAL A 337 -8.58 3.57 17.73
N TYR A 338 -9.60 2.94 17.16
CA TYR A 338 -10.97 3.41 17.19
C TYR A 338 -11.80 2.60 18.20
N SER A 339 -12.41 3.27 19.17
CA SER A 339 -13.18 2.67 20.26
C SER A 339 -14.69 2.75 20.06
N GLY A 340 -15.15 2.74 18.78
CA GLY A 340 -16.55 2.88 18.42
C GLY A 340 -17.23 1.64 17.94
#